data_9ba5211b569d14dc0b6277aa91e52c9b
#
_entry.id   9ba5211b569d14dc0b6277aa91e52c9b
#
_cell.length_a   1.000
_cell.length_b   1.000
_cell.length_c   1.000
_cell.angle_alpha   90.00
_cell.angle_beta   90.00
_cell.angle_gamma   90.00
#
_symmetry.space_group_name_H-M   'P 1'
#
loop_
_entity.id
_entity.type
_entity.pdbx_description
1 polymer ?
#
loop_
_entity_poly.entity_id
_entity_poly.type
_entity_poly.pdbx_seq_one_letter_code
_entity_poly.pdbx_strand_id
1 'polypeptide(L)'
;MKKTLLALVVAAASTSAFANVDTQNSKPEFEFDPMHKDQFSVSGAIGLGGYYDTASKALYDDWATAVTVATIYQNNRLRGYLEIDLEMNYSTDESKKAIQSGPATDVDKAWLGYETDFGLLSFGWENDTALDKVDGAGDTTYEFGSSAGDTSDAFNVIKFEGKASAFAYGISTFETDDDREAAETGYNGYFGVEQEVFNIYAGYETRENGNEDEEIVSLSGNVKVGAATLGANFWVNDLETSTNTGKTETGYYLSGSYPVTEQLTLAAGYNGVTTDSQVAGTADVDMSRVNIAAMYTLNDRVDMGIDILQDVDTGDSAKDEETYVFAAMFYSF
;
A
#
# COMPACT_ATOMS: atom_id res chain seq x y z
N MET A 1 -1.93 -3.71 -1.99
CA MET A 1 -0.46 -3.61 -1.85
C MET A 1 0.25 -3.19 -3.14
N LYS A 2 -0.09 -3.75 -4.30
CA LYS A 2 0.66 -3.55 -5.56
C LYS A 2 0.61 -2.12 -6.12
N LYS A 3 -0.43 -1.37 -5.84
CA LYS A 3 -0.60 0.03 -6.30
C LYS A 3 0.08 1.05 -5.37
N THR A 4 0.36 0.68 -4.12
CA THR A 4 0.88 1.59 -3.09
C THR A 4 2.34 2.00 -3.35
N LEU A 5 3.13 1.15 -3.99
CA LEU A 5 4.54 1.45 -4.25
C LEU A 5 4.71 2.55 -5.31
N LEU A 6 3.88 2.54 -6.36
CA LEU A 6 3.88 3.59 -7.37
C LEU A 6 3.37 4.91 -6.81
N ALA A 7 2.29 4.85 -6.00
CA ALA A 7 1.77 6.01 -5.27
C ALA A 7 2.80 6.58 -4.27
N LEU A 8 3.62 5.73 -3.66
CA LEU A 8 4.67 6.18 -2.74
C LEU A 8 5.79 6.94 -3.47
N VAL A 9 6.18 6.53 -4.68
CA VAL A 9 7.17 7.25 -5.51
C VAL A 9 6.60 8.60 -5.95
N VAL A 10 5.34 8.64 -6.38
CA VAL A 10 4.66 9.90 -6.77
C VAL A 10 4.39 10.77 -5.55
N ALA A 11 3.99 10.22 -4.41
CA ALA A 11 3.78 10.95 -3.17
C ALA A 11 5.10 11.48 -2.59
N ALA A 12 6.21 10.74 -2.67
CA ALA A 12 7.52 11.22 -2.24
C ALA A 12 8.03 12.39 -3.11
N ALA A 13 7.76 12.37 -4.42
CA ALA A 13 8.06 13.49 -5.30
C ALA A 13 7.14 14.71 -5.04
N SER A 14 5.89 14.47 -4.61
CA SER A 14 4.93 15.54 -4.31
C SER A 14 5.12 16.15 -2.93
N THR A 15 5.59 15.40 -1.92
CA THR A 15 5.86 15.94 -0.57
C THR A 15 6.99 16.98 -0.57
N SER A 16 7.93 16.90 -1.51
CA SER A 16 8.95 17.95 -1.66
C SER A 16 8.39 19.28 -2.19
N ALA A 17 7.27 19.28 -2.89
CA ALA A 17 6.58 20.49 -3.35
C ALA A 17 5.76 21.17 -2.24
N PHE A 18 5.37 20.45 -1.18
CA PHE A 18 4.60 20.99 -0.06
C PHE A 18 5.45 21.57 1.07
N ALA A 19 6.78 21.37 1.07
CA ALA A 19 7.67 21.80 2.16
C ALA A 19 7.83 23.31 2.31
N ASN A 20 7.23 24.14 1.43
CA ASN A 20 7.33 25.61 1.45
C ASN A 20 5.97 26.32 1.43
N VAL A 21 4.91 25.70 1.91
CA VAL A 21 3.65 26.43 2.09
C VAL A 21 3.68 27.15 3.43
N ASP A 22 3.77 28.46 3.34
CA ASP A 22 3.74 29.37 4.48
C ASP A 22 2.39 29.22 5.22
N THR A 23 2.40 28.53 6.35
CA THR A 23 1.21 28.22 7.17
C THR A 23 0.70 29.41 7.96
N GLN A 24 1.11 30.64 7.62
CA GLN A 24 0.80 31.84 8.41
C GLN A 24 -0.55 32.50 8.12
N ASN A 25 -1.40 31.99 7.25
CA ASN A 25 -2.74 32.57 7.07
C ASN A 25 -3.84 31.68 7.67
N SER A 26 -4.12 31.96 8.93
CA SER A 26 -4.99 31.20 9.81
C SER A 26 -6.48 31.58 9.74
N LYS A 27 -7.02 31.97 8.58
CA LYS A 27 -8.47 32.21 8.45
C LYS A 27 -9.01 31.54 7.20
N PRO A 28 -10.06 30.72 7.31
CA PRO A 28 -10.80 30.27 6.15
C PRO A 28 -11.61 31.47 5.61
N GLU A 29 -11.06 32.16 4.63
CA GLU A 29 -11.85 33.11 3.85
C GLU A 29 -12.49 32.33 2.70
N PHE A 30 -13.78 32.08 2.80
CA PHE A 30 -14.62 31.55 1.73
C PHE A 30 -14.93 32.60 0.65
N GLU A 31 -14.15 33.62 0.54
CA GLU A 31 -14.28 34.58 -0.55
C GLU A 31 -13.49 34.04 -1.75
N PHE A 32 -14.17 33.97 -2.89
CA PHE A 32 -13.53 33.82 -4.20
C PHE A 32 -12.67 35.06 -4.47
N ASP A 33 -11.54 35.12 -3.81
CA ASP A 33 -10.57 36.18 -4.04
C ASP A 33 -9.82 35.89 -5.34
N PRO A 34 -9.95 36.70 -6.38
CA PRO A 34 -9.22 36.53 -7.64
C PRO A 34 -7.69 36.65 -7.47
N MET A 35 -7.20 37.00 -6.30
CA MET A 35 -5.78 37.03 -5.95
C MET A 35 -5.23 35.71 -5.40
N HIS A 36 -6.07 34.77 -4.99
CA HIS A 36 -5.62 33.44 -4.60
C HIS A 36 -5.34 32.62 -5.86
N LYS A 37 -4.06 32.39 -6.11
CA LYS A 37 -3.65 31.54 -7.24
C LYS A 37 -3.93 30.10 -6.89
N ASP A 38 -4.82 29.48 -7.66
CA ASP A 38 -4.92 28.04 -7.66
C ASP A 38 -3.55 27.45 -8.02
N GLN A 39 -3.09 26.51 -7.22
CA GLN A 39 -1.88 25.73 -7.50
C GLN A 39 -2.30 24.40 -8.08
N PHE A 40 -1.71 24.09 -9.20
CA PHE A 40 -1.96 22.86 -9.94
C PHE A 40 -0.62 22.20 -10.28
N SER A 41 -0.49 20.94 -9.96
CA SER A 41 0.69 20.16 -10.28
C SER A 41 0.26 18.89 -11.02
N VAL A 42 1.02 18.53 -12.04
CA VAL A 42 0.89 17.26 -12.75
C VAL A 42 2.21 16.54 -12.63
N SER A 43 2.15 15.29 -12.24
CA SER A 43 3.28 14.38 -12.19
C SER A 43 2.83 13.00 -12.67
N GLY A 44 3.75 12.09 -12.81
CA GLY A 44 3.40 10.74 -13.20
C GLY A 44 4.61 9.84 -13.33
N ALA A 45 4.34 8.61 -13.75
CA ALA A 45 5.35 7.61 -14.01
C ALA A 45 5.02 6.82 -15.29
N ILE A 46 6.05 6.32 -15.93
CA ILE A 46 5.96 5.31 -16.99
C ILE A 46 6.68 4.09 -16.46
N GLY A 47 5.94 3.01 -16.26
CA GLY A 47 6.44 1.73 -15.79
C GLY A 47 6.57 0.71 -16.92
N LEU A 48 7.53 -0.18 -16.78
CA LEU A 48 7.67 -1.39 -17.57
C LEU A 48 8.15 -2.50 -16.63
N GLY A 49 7.35 -3.53 -16.44
CA GLY A 49 7.66 -4.60 -15.51
C GLY A 49 6.76 -5.81 -15.64
N GLY A 50 6.84 -6.68 -14.66
CA GLY A 50 5.98 -7.85 -14.54
C GLY A 50 6.61 -8.96 -13.72
N TYR A 51 5.86 -10.05 -13.64
CA TYR A 51 6.13 -11.22 -12.83
C TYR A 51 6.48 -12.43 -13.69
N TYR A 52 7.33 -13.28 -13.15
CA TYR A 52 7.54 -14.62 -13.63
C TYR A 52 7.28 -15.61 -12.50
N ASP A 53 6.36 -16.54 -12.73
CA ASP A 53 6.02 -17.63 -11.84
C ASP A 53 6.69 -18.91 -12.38
N THR A 54 7.52 -19.55 -11.56
CA THR A 54 8.30 -20.72 -11.98
C THR A 54 7.46 -21.99 -12.06
N ALA A 55 6.37 -22.11 -11.32
CA ALA A 55 5.49 -23.28 -11.34
C ALA A 55 4.66 -23.32 -12.64
N SER A 56 3.97 -22.24 -12.94
CA SER A 56 3.20 -22.10 -14.19
C SER A 56 4.08 -21.80 -15.40
N LYS A 57 5.33 -21.37 -15.19
CA LYS A 57 6.26 -20.86 -16.21
C LYS A 57 5.65 -19.70 -17.01
N ALA A 58 4.83 -18.90 -16.33
CA ALA A 58 4.11 -17.79 -16.91
C ALA A 58 4.82 -16.46 -16.63
N LEU A 59 4.82 -15.61 -17.64
CA LEU A 59 5.05 -14.18 -17.51
C LEU A 59 3.70 -13.49 -17.47
N TYR A 60 3.51 -12.58 -16.52
CA TYR A 60 2.30 -11.78 -16.42
C TYR A 60 2.57 -10.42 -15.78
N ASP A 61 1.70 -9.49 -16.04
CA ASP A 61 1.67 -8.18 -15.42
C ASP A 61 0.23 -7.69 -15.31
N ASP A 62 -0.12 -7.11 -14.19
CA ASP A 62 -1.43 -6.56 -13.89
C ASP A 62 -1.36 -5.09 -13.40
N TRP A 63 -0.15 -4.47 -13.33
CA TRP A 63 0.00 -3.08 -12.89
C TRP A 63 1.31 -2.39 -13.28
N ALA A 64 2.44 -3.12 -13.37
CA ALA A 64 3.76 -2.50 -13.47
C ALA A 64 4.06 -1.89 -14.85
N THR A 65 3.43 -2.42 -15.92
CA THR A 65 3.51 -1.84 -17.26
C THR A 65 2.37 -0.85 -17.44
N ALA A 66 2.60 0.39 -17.05
CA ALA A 66 1.56 1.41 -17.01
C ALA A 66 2.10 2.82 -17.28
N VAL A 67 1.18 3.73 -17.57
CA VAL A 67 1.40 5.17 -17.49
C VAL A 67 0.47 5.72 -16.42
N THR A 68 1.03 6.13 -15.30
CA THR A 68 0.31 6.80 -14.22
C THR A 68 0.39 8.30 -14.41
N VAL A 69 -0.75 8.99 -14.30
CA VAL A 69 -0.82 10.45 -14.31
C VAL A 69 -1.54 10.93 -13.07
N ALA A 70 -0.83 11.62 -12.21
CA ALA A 70 -1.35 12.22 -10.99
C ALA A 70 -1.48 13.73 -11.13
N THR A 71 -2.57 14.25 -10.62
CA THR A 71 -2.89 15.68 -10.60
C THR A 71 -3.20 16.12 -9.18
N ILE A 72 -2.51 17.15 -8.71
CA ILE A 72 -2.73 17.75 -7.40
C ILE A 72 -3.27 19.15 -7.59
N TYR A 73 -4.35 19.44 -6.90
CA TYR A 73 -4.94 20.77 -6.81
C TYR A 73 -4.86 21.30 -5.38
N GLN A 74 -4.50 22.56 -5.23
CA GLN A 74 -4.49 23.24 -3.95
C GLN A 74 -5.01 24.67 -4.11
N ASN A 75 -5.93 25.02 -3.22
CA ASN A 75 -6.39 26.41 -3.05
C ASN A 75 -6.63 26.67 -1.56
N ASN A 76 -5.78 27.49 -0.94
CA ASN A 76 -5.80 27.71 0.51
C ASN A 76 -5.74 26.38 1.29
N ARG A 77 -6.84 26.02 1.96
CA ARG A 77 -7.00 24.80 2.73
C ARG A 77 -7.69 23.67 1.95
N LEU A 78 -8.14 23.95 0.73
CA LEU A 78 -8.69 22.90 -0.14
C LEU A 78 -7.55 22.15 -0.82
N ARG A 79 -7.70 20.84 -0.86
CA ARG A 79 -6.83 19.89 -1.53
C ARG A 79 -7.66 19.04 -2.48
N GLY A 80 -7.10 18.66 -3.59
CA GLY A 80 -7.67 17.68 -4.50
C GLY A 80 -6.58 16.82 -5.10
N TYR A 81 -6.90 15.58 -5.33
CA TYR A 81 -6.02 14.61 -5.94
C TYR A 81 -6.79 13.77 -6.96
N LEU A 82 -6.19 13.52 -8.10
CA LEU A 82 -6.71 12.62 -9.11
C LEU A 82 -5.52 11.83 -9.68
N GLU A 83 -5.60 10.53 -9.67
CA GLU A 83 -4.65 9.60 -10.29
C GLU A 83 -5.38 8.69 -11.26
N ILE A 84 -4.82 8.55 -12.43
CA ILE A 84 -5.35 7.72 -13.51
C ILE A 84 -4.23 6.84 -14.02
N ASP A 85 -4.49 5.55 -14.07
CA ASP A 85 -3.61 4.55 -14.64
C ASP A 85 -4.08 4.09 -16.01
N LEU A 86 -3.14 4.03 -16.93
CA LEU A 86 -3.26 3.42 -18.24
C LEU A 86 -2.38 2.20 -18.27
N GLU A 87 -2.95 1.07 -17.93
CA GLU A 87 -2.24 -0.20 -17.76
C GLU A 87 -2.19 -0.99 -19.07
N MET A 88 -1.13 -1.77 -19.24
CA MET A 88 -0.99 -2.74 -20.31
C MET A 88 -0.83 -4.12 -19.70
N ASN A 89 -1.97 -4.70 -19.32
CA ASN A 89 -2.01 -6.00 -18.67
C ASN A 89 -1.71 -7.13 -19.66
N TYR A 90 -0.98 -8.13 -19.24
CA TYR A 90 -0.72 -9.32 -20.06
C TYR A 90 -0.50 -10.58 -19.21
N SER A 91 -0.78 -11.73 -19.81
CA SER A 91 -0.41 -13.03 -19.26
C SER A 91 -0.09 -14.01 -20.41
N THR A 92 0.95 -14.80 -20.23
CA THR A 92 1.30 -15.89 -21.15
C THR A 92 0.66 -17.24 -20.77
N ASP A 93 -0.09 -17.29 -19.68
CA ASP A 93 -0.78 -18.47 -19.19
C ASP A 93 -2.29 -18.26 -19.10
N GLU A 94 -3.04 -19.13 -19.79
CA GLU A 94 -4.50 -19.14 -19.73
C GLU A 94 -5.06 -19.46 -18.32
N SER A 95 -4.26 -20.05 -17.42
CA SER A 95 -4.69 -20.28 -16.04
C SER A 95 -4.80 -18.98 -15.23
N LYS A 96 -4.11 -17.93 -15.64
CA LYS A 96 -4.19 -16.57 -15.07
C LYS A 96 -5.35 -15.76 -15.71
N LYS A 97 -6.52 -16.36 -15.85
CA LYS A 97 -7.70 -15.78 -16.54
C LYS A 97 -8.23 -14.49 -15.92
N ALA A 98 -7.88 -14.22 -14.67
CA ALA A 98 -8.23 -12.96 -14.01
C ALA A 98 -7.49 -11.76 -14.63
N ILE A 99 -6.34 -11.99 -15.27
CA ILE A 99 -5.58 -10.95 -15.96
C ILE A 99 -6.06 -10.87 -17.40
N GLN A 100 -6.87 -9.87 -17.68
CA GLN A 100 -7.31 -9.60 -19.04
C GLN A 100 -6.16 -8.93 -19.81
N SER A 101 -5.62 -9.62 -20.82
CA SER A 101 -4.59 -9.04 -21.65
C SER A 101 -5.11 -7.87 -22.50
N GLY A 102 -4.42 -6.75 -22.46
CA GLY A 102 -4.73 -5.54 -23.23
C GLY A 102 -4.69 -4.27 -22.39
N PRO A 103 -4.99 -3.13 -23.00
CA PRO A 103 -5.03 -1.88 -22.28
C PRO A 103 -6.23 -1.84 -21.33
N ALA A 104 -5.97 -1.42 -20.11
CA ALA A 104 -6.97 -1.07 -19.12
C ALA A 104 -6.81 0.40 -18.71
N THR A 105 -7.88 1.01 -18.24
CA THR A 105 -7.84 2.38 -17.69
C THR A 105 -8.52 2.34 -16.36
N ASP A 106 -7.85 2.83 -15.35
CA ASP A 106 -8.36 2.90 -14.01
C ASP A 106 -8.24 4.31 -13.44
N VAL A 107 -9.21 4.72 -12.63
CA VAL A 107 -9.09 5.89 -11.75
C VAL A 107 -8.66 5.37 -10.41
N ASP A 108 -7.36 5.36 -10.17
CA ASP A 108 -6.79 4.78 -8.96
C ASP A 108 -7.19 5.58 -7.71
N LYS A 109 -7.10 6.92 -7.80
CA LYS A 109 -7.46 7.79 -6.68
C LYS A 109 -8.14 9.07 -7.16
N ALA A 110 -9.25 9.41 -6.52
CA ALA A 110 -9.94 10.69 -6.76
C ALA A 110 -10.55 11.20 -5.46
N TRP A 111 -9.96 12.23 -4.86
CA TRP A 111 -10.48 12.76 -3.62
C TRP A 111 -10.37 14.28 -3.51
N LEU A 112 -11.23 14.84 -2.69
CA LEU A 112 -11.20 16.24 -2.25
C LEU A 112 -11.04 16.29 -0.74
N GLY A 113 -10.28 17.27 -0.24
CA GLY A 113 -10.03 17.42 1.18
C GLY A 113 -9.96 18.86 1.63
N TYR A 114 -10.09 19.02 2.94
CA TYR A 114 -9.96 20.27 3.63
C TYR A 114 -8.93 20.17 4.75
N GLU A 115 -7.89 20.97 4.67
CA GLU A 115 -6.82 21.02 5.66
C GLU A 115 -7.26 21.85 6.86
N THR A 116 -7.30 21.21 8.03
CA THR A 116 -7.58 21.85 9.32
C THR A 116 -6.27 22.14 10.04
N ASP A 117 -6.33 22.77 11.21
CA ASP A 117 -5.13 22.96 12.05
C ASP A 117 -4.65 21.66 12.71
N PHE A 118 -5.43 20.58 12.62
CA PHE A 118 -5.15 19.28 13.23
C PHE A 118 -4.89 18.18 12.21
N GLY A 119 -5.17 18.40 10.92
CA GLY A 119 -4.98 17.41 9.88
C GLY A 119 -5.87 17.64 8.67
N LEU A 120 -5.79 16.76 7.71
CA LEU A 120 -6.54 16.74 6.48
C LEU A 120 -7.79 15.86 6.63
N LEU A 121 -8.96 16.44 6.41
CA LEU A 121 -10.20 15.69 6.21
C LEU A 121 -10.40 15.54 4.71
N SER A 122 -10.47 14.31 4.22
CA SER A 122 -10.71 14.00 2.81
C SER A 122 -11.91 13.10 2.61
N PHE A 123 -12.46 13.20 1.41
CA PHE A 123 -13.50 12.31 0.91
C PHE A 123 -13.16 11.94 -0.52
N GLY A 124 -13.24 10.66 -0.86
CA GLY A 124 -12.88 10.22 -2.19
C GLY A 124 -13.32 8.83 -2.58
N TRP A 125 -13.15 8.57 -3.85
CA TRP A 125 -13.25 7.29 -4.53
C TRP A 125 -11.86 6.67 -4.58
N GLU A 126 -11.73 5.41 -4.22
CA GLU A 126 -10.45 4.69 -4.15
C GLU A 126 -9.34 5.50 -3.41
N ASN A 127 -9.74 6.32 -2.46
CA ASN A 127 -8.82 7.01 -1.59
C ASN A 127 -8.30 6.02 -0.56
N ASP A 128 -6.98 5.89 -0.42
CA ASP A 128 -6.38 5.00 0.58
C ASP A 128 -7.03 5.18 1.95
N THR A 129 -7.28 4.10 2.65
CA THR A 129 -7.80 4.18 4.02
C THR A 129 -6.72 4.67 4.99
N ALA A 130 -7.09 4.96 6.23
CA ALA A 130 -6.11 5.39 7.21
C ALA A 130 -5.12 4.26 7.57
N LEU A 131 -5.54 3.00 7.51
CA LEU A 131 -4.70 1.86 7.89
C LEU A 131 -3.58 1.56 6.88
N ASP A 132 -3.72 1.96 5.62
CA ASP A 132 -2.67 1.88 4.60
C ASP A 132 -1.31 2.45 5.07
N LYS A 133 -1.36 3.45 5.95
CA LYS A 133 -0.16 4.00 6.61
C LYS A 133 0.63 2.97 7.40
N VAL A 134 -0.03 1.98 7.96
CA VAL A 134 0.58 0.93 8.79
C VAL A 134 1.12 -0.19 7.93
N ASP A 135 0.43 -0.51 6.85
CA ASP A 135 0.68 -1.64 5.98
C ASP A 135 2.12 -1.66 5.42
N GLY A 136 2.54 -0.61 4.77
CA GLY A 136 3.88 -0.50 4.17
C GLY A 136 5.01 -0.13 5.12
N ALA A 137 4.73 0.21 6.40
CA ALA A 137 5.73 0.83 7.26
C ALA A 137 6.90 -0.10 7.63
N GLY A 138 6.68 -1.40 7.67
CA GLY A 138 7.69 -2.41 8.00
C GLY A 138 8.32 -3.09 6.81
N ASP A 139 7.94 -2.73 5.57
CA ASP A 139 8.55 -3.29 4.37
C ASP A 139 9.68 -2.42 3.86
N THR A 140 10.83 -3.03 3.63
CA THR A 140 12.02 -2.39 3.08
C THR A 140 12.50 -3.05 1.78
N THR A 141 11.69 -3.97 1.21
CA THR A 141 11.98 -4.69 -0.04
C THR A 141 11.37 -3.99 -1.25
N TYR A 142 11.30 -4.64 -2.40
CA TYR A 142 10.87 -3.98 -3.63
C TYR A 142 9.41 -4.26 -3.97
N GLU A 143 8.99 -5.53 -3.89
CA GLU A 143 7.65 -5.96 -4.28
C GLU A 143 7.01 -6.94 -3.28
N PHE A 144 7.77 -7.91 -2.79
CA PHE A 144 7.22 -9.03 -2.04
C PHE A 144 7.20 -8.83 -0.52
N GLY A 145 6.87 -7.61 -0.09
CA GLY A 145 6.54 -7.37 1.31
C GLY A 145 5.29 -8.13 1.78
N SER A 146 5.10 -8.20 3.07
CA SER A 146 3.93 -8.85 3.66
C SER A 146 3.41 -8.07 4.87
N SER A 147 2.09 -7.94 4.93
CA SER A 147 1.35 -7.20 5.95
C SER A 147 -0.01 -7.84 6.20
N ALA A 148 -0.82 -7.25 7.05
CA ALA A 148 -2.22 -7.62 7.22
C ALA A 148 -2.98 -7.44 5.90
N GLY A 149 -3.99 -8.27 5.65
CA GLY A 149 -4.89 -8.11 4.51
C GLY A 149 -5.96 -7.05 4.78
N ASP A 150 -5.55 -5.85 5.17
CA ASP A 150 -6.44 -4.72 5.42
C ASP A 150 -6.93 -4.07 4.11
N THR A 151 -7.95 -3.25 4.24
CA THR A 151 -8.52 -2.51 3.13
C THR A 151 -7.72 -1.25 2.89
N SER A 152 -6.73 -1.32 2.01
CA SER A 152 -5.92 -0.17 1.59
C SER A 152 -6.62 0.66 0.52
N ASP A 153 -7.10 0.01 -0.53
CA ASP A 153 -7.88 0.64 -1.61
C ASP A 153 -9.37 0.43 -1.33
N ALA A 154 -10.11 1.51 -1.15
CA ALA A 154 -11.51 1.46 -0.77
C ALA A 154 -12.31 2.59 -1.42
N PHE A 155 -13.63 2.39 -1.47
CA PHE A 155 -14.56 3.30 -2.12
C PHE A 155 -15.25 4.19 -1.09
N ASN A 156 -15.69 5.36 -1.52
CA ASN A 156 -16.43 6.31 -0.69
C ASN A 156 -15.75 6.59 0.66
N VAL A 157 -14.42 6.68 0.64
CA VAL A 157 -13.61 6.86 1.85
C VAL A 157 -13.79 8.26 2.41
N ILE A 158 -14.12 8.36 3.70
CA ILE A 158 -14.00 9.58 4.49
C ILE A 158 -12.84 9.36 5.45
N LYS A 159 -11.77 10.14 5.30
CA LYS A 159 -10.54 9.99 6.07
C LYS A 159 -10.16 11.29 6.76
N PHE A 160 -9.70 11.18 8.00
CA PHE A 160 -9.03 12.26 8.71
C PHE A 160 -7.66 11.80 9.17
N GLU A 161 -6.62 12.47 8.71
CA GLU A 161 -5.24 12.19 9.08
C GLU A 161 -4.51 13.43 9.54
N GLY A 162 -3.67 13.27 10.55
CA GLY A 162 -2.91 14.38 11.10
C GLY A 162 -1.61 13.98 11.78
N LYS A 163 -0.84 15.02 12.10
CA LYS A 163 0.41 14.88 12.84
C LYS A 163 0.52 15.97 13.89
N ALA A 164 0.89 15.57 15.11
CA ALA A 164 1.15 16.49 16.22
C ALA A 164 2.53 16.19 16.81
N SER A 165 3.54 17.01 16.51
CA SER A 165 4.94 16.76 16.84
C SER A 165 5.41 15.43 16.22
N ALA A 166 5.75 14.44 17.04
CA ALA A 166 6.16 13.12 16.62
C ALA A 166 4.99 12.14 16.46
N PHE A 167 3.79 12.50 16.85
CA PHE A 167 2.64 11.60 16.84
C PHE A 167 1.87 11.77 15.53
N ALA A 168 1.68 10.66 14.80
CA ALA A 168 0.84 10.55 13.62
C ALA A 168 -0.43 9.77 13.97
N TYR A 169 -1.56 10.13 13.36
CA TYR A 169 -2.83 9.51 13.59
C TYR A 169 -3.74 9.62 12.37
N GLY A 170 -4.59 8.64 12.20
CA GLY A 170 -5.60 8.62 11.15
C GLY A 170 -6.80 7.77 11.54
N ILE A 171 -7.94 8.12 10.96
CA ILE A 171 -9.18 7.34 11.04
C ILE A 171 -9.92 7.47 9.73
N SER A 172 -10.53 6.38 9.26
CA SER A 172 -11.39 6.37 8.09
C SER A 172 -12.61 5.49 8.25
N THR A 173 -13.62 5.79 7.44
CA THR A 173 -14.74 4.92 7.11
C THR A 173 -14.79 4.78 5.61
N PHE A 174 -15.19 3.61 5.11
CA PHE A 174 -15.11 3.27 3.70
C PHE A 174 -16.14 2.22 3.31
N GLU A 175 -16.32 2.02 2.02
CA GLU A 175 -17.02 0.88 1.42
C GLU A 175 -15.99 -0.04 0.74
N THR A 176 -16.24 -1.35 0.77
CA THR A 176 -15.29 -2.37 0.28
C THR A 176 -15.39 -2.61 -1.22
N ASP A 177 -16.47 -2.15 -1.87
CA ASP A 177 -16.74 -2.34 -3.28
C ASP A 177 -17.47 -1.12 -3.86
N ASP A 178 -17.40 -0.90 -5.16
CA ASP A 178 -18.12 0.15 -5.88
C ASP A 178 -19.55 -0.24 -6.25
N ASP A 179 -19.88 -1.54 -6.18
CA ASP A 179 -21.22 -2.06 -6.40
C ASP A 179 -22.06 -1.93 -5.12
N ARG A 180 -23.07 -1.06 -5.17
CA ARG A 180 -23.95 -0.81 -4.02
C ARG A 180 -24.69 -2.03 -3.48
N GLU A 181 -24.80 -3.11 -4.25
CA GLU A 181 -25.41 -4.36 -3.82
C GLU A 181 -24.40 -5.29 -3.13
N ALA A 182 -23.10 -5.10 -3.39
CA ALA A 182 -22.00 -5.88 -2.83
C ALA A 182 -21.19 -5.12 -1.79
N ALA A 183 -21.27 -3.79 -1.77
CA ALA A 183 -20.48 -2.96 -0.86
C ALA A 183 -20.86 -3.20 0.61
N GLU A 184 -19.86 -3.40 1.41
CA GLU A 184 -19.93 -3.55 2.86
C GLU A 184 -19.16 -2.37 3.50
N THR A 185 -19.53 -2.00 4.71
CA THR A 185 -18.95 -0.84 5.39
C THR A 185 -17.79 -1.24 6.27
N GLY A 186 -16.71 -0.47 6.24
CA GLY A 186 -15.57 -0.64 7.12
C GLY A 186 -15.16 0.64 7.85
N TYR A 187 -14.41 0.43 8.93
CA TYR A 187 -13.81 1.50 9.73
C TYR A 187 -12.40 1.08 10.09
N ASN A 188 -11.44 1.96 9.92
CA ASN A 188 -10.09 1.71 10.39
C ASN A 188 -9.41 2.96 10.93
N GLY A 189 -8.25 2.75 11.52
CA GLY A 189 -7.45 3.86 11.98
C GLY A 189 -6.12 3.41 12.56
N TYR A 190 -5.24 4.38 12.73
CA TYR A 190 -3.92 4.15 13.31
C TYR A 190 -3.49 5.27 14.25
N PHE A 191 -2.54 4.91 15.09
CA PHE A 191 -1.73 5.84 15.86
C PHE A 191 -0.27 5.43 15.76
N GLY A 192 0.62 6.41 15.61
CA GLY A 192 2.04 6.14 15.46
C GLY A 192 2.96 7.21 16.02
N VAL A 193 4.24 6.87 16.06
CA VAL A 193 5.34 7.76 16.42
C VAL A 193 6.32 7.79 15.26
N GLU A 194 6.56 8.97 14.72
CA GLU A 194 7.52 9.22 13.64
C GLU A 194 8.70 10.02 14.15
N GLN A 195 9.88 9.45 14.06
CA GLN A 195 11.15 10.07 14.41
C GLN A 195 12.13 9.95 13.22
N GLU A 196 13.19 10.71 13.24
CA GLU A 196 14.23 10.66 12.21
C GLU A 196 14.87 9.27 12.05
N VAL A 197 14.95 8.53 13.15
CA VAL A 197 15.65 7.23 13.23
C VAL A 197 14.70 6.04 13.20
N PHE A 198 13.43 6.22 13.61
CA PHE A 198 12.45 5.13 13.61
C PHE A 198 11.04 5.64 13.44
N ASN A 199 10.19 4.79 12.87
CA ASN A 199 8.74 4.95 12.83
C ASN A 199 8.10 3.68 13.38
N ILE A 200 7.02 3.83 14.14
CA ILE A 200 6.21 2.72 14.62
C ILE A 200 4.75 3.11 14.61
N TYR A 201 3.88 2.22 14.15
CA TYR A 201 2.44 2.43 14.04
C TYR A 201 1.70 1.20 14.58
N ALA A 202 0.58 1.46 15.23
CA ALA A 202 -0.40 0.46 15.59
C ALA A 202 -1.71 0.80 14.91
N GLY A 203 -2.36 -0.18 14.32
CA GLY A 203 -3.59 -0.02 13.55
C GLY A 203 -4.66 -1.03 13.93
N TYR A 204 -5.89 -0.67 13.63
CA TYR A 204 -7.07 -1.51 13.80
C TYR A 204 -8.04 -1.26 12.65
N GLU A 205 -8.63 -2.33 12.16
CA GLU A 205 -9.72 -2.31 11.20
C GLU A 205 -10.84 -3.23 11.65
N THR A 206 -12.07 -2.83 11.34
CA THR A 206 -13.22 -3.72 11.33
C THR A 206 -14.04 -3.44 10.09
N ARG A 207 -14.48 -4.49 9.41
CA ARG A 207 -15.33 -4.41 8.22
C ARG A 207 -16.38 -5.50 8.23
N GLU A 208 -17.53 -5.20 7.66
CA GLU A 208 -18.58 -6.18 7.43
C GLU A 208 -18.07 -7.24 6.44
N ASN A 209 -18.40 -8.50 6.70
CA ASN A 209 -18.15 -9.62 5.81
C ASN A 209 -19.36 -10.55 5.84
N GLY A 210 -20.37 -10.23 5.04
CA GLY A 210 -21.65 -10.91 5.00
C GLY A 210 -22.49 -10.66 6.26
N ASN A 211 -22.55 -11.59 7.19
CA ASN A 211 -23.32 -11.45 8.45
C ASN A 211 -22.42 -11.30 9.68
N GLU A 212 -21.15 -11.22 9.51
CA GLU A 212 -20.14 -11.17 10.55
C GLU A 212 -19.14 -10.06 10.26
N ASP A 213 -18.35 -9.68 11.24
CA ASP A 213 -17.32 -8.65 11.11
C ASP A 213 -15.96 -9.33 11.00
N GLU A 214 -15.12 -8.81 10.12
CA GLU A 214 -13.69 -9.13 10.05
C GLU A 214 -12.93 -8.08 10.86
N GLU A 215 -12.02 -8.50 11.71
CA GLU A 215 -11.22 -7.61 12.54
C GLU A 215 -9.73 -7.80 12.30
N ILE A 216 -9.01 -6.70 12.12
CA ILE A 216 -7.55 -6.67 11.94
C ILE A 216 -6.91 -5.81 13.02
N VAL A 217 -5.88 -6.34 13.65
CA VAL A 217 -4.94 -5.59 14.48
C VAL A 217 -3.57 -5.69 13.87
N SER A 218 -2.92 -4.56 13.62
CA SER A 218 -1.58 -4.52 13.06
C SER A 218 -0.63 -3.64 13.87
N LEU A 219 0.65 -4.02 13.85
CA LEU A 219 1.77 -3.26 14.41
C LEU A 219 2.90 -3.29 13.38
N SER A 220 3.32 -2.13 12.94
CA SER A 220 4.32 -2.03 11.91
C SER A 220 5.32 -0.91 12.20
N GLY A 221 6.51 -1.01 11.63
CA GLY A 221 7.49 0.06 11.75
C GLY A 221 8.85 -0.28 11.22
N ASN A 222 9.70 0.72 11.21
CA ASN A 222 11.10 0.58 10.80
C ASN A 222 12.05 1.36 11.69
N VAL A 223 13.31 0.98 11.64
CA VAL A 223 14.40 1.65 12.36
C VAL A 223 15.66 1.71 11.49
N LYS A 224 16.34 2.86 11.51
CA LYS A 224 17.64 3.05 10.86
C LYS A 224 18.76 2.68 11.82
N VAL A 225 19.64 1.76 11.41
CA VAL A 225 20.78 1.29 12.17
C VAL A 225 22.05 1.51 11.32
N GLY A 226 22.70 2.63 11.53
CA GLY A 226 23.79 3.08 10.65
C GLY A 226 23.27 3.38 9.25
N ALA A 227 23.76 2.67 8.24
CA ALA A 227 23.28 2.79 6.86
C ALA A 227 22.12 1.83 6.56
N ALA A 228 21.87 0.81 7.40
CA ALA A 228 20.79 -0.14 7.19
C ALA A 228 19.46 0.41 7.68
N THR A 229 18.37 -0.03 7.04
CA THR A 229 17.01 0.09 7.55
C THR A 229 16.48 -1.32 7.86
N LEU A 230 15.92 -1.50 9.05
CA LEU A 230 15.26 -2.74 9.46
C LEU A 230 13.79 -2.44 9.64
N GLY A 231 12.93 -3.32 9.13
CA GLY A 231 11.49 -3.20 9.19
C GLY A 231 10.85 -4.45 9.81
N ALA A 232 9.67 -4.26 10.39
CA ALA A 232 8.86 -5.35 10.90
C ALA A 232 7.38 -5.00 10.80
N ASN A 233 6.57 -5.99 10.37
CA ASN A 233 5.12 -5.99 10.42
C ASN A 233 4.65 -7.16 11.28
N PHE A 234 3.59 -6.95 12.03
CA PHE A 234 2.93 -7.94 12.87
C PHE A 234 1.43 -7.75 12.76
N TRP A 235 0.67 -8.82 12.54
CA TRP A 235 -0.78 -8.71 12.45
C TRP A 235 -1.50 -9.92 13.02
N VAL A 236 -2.74 -9.67 13.43
CA VAL A 236 -3.76 -10.67 13.70
C VAL A 236 -4.99 -10.26 12.92
N ASN A 237 -5.47 -11.14 12.07
CA ASN A 237 -6.68 -10.97 11.31
C ASN A 237 -7.68 -12.03 11.74
N ASP A 238 -8.79 -11.62 12.34
CA ASP A 238 -9.89 -12.51 12.72
C ASP A 238 -10.91 -12.54 11.58
N LEU A 239 -10.83 -13.62 10.81
CA LEU A 239 -11.68 -13.88 9.65
C LEU A 239 -12.91 -14.64 10.12
N GLU A 240 -13.79 -14.05 10.91
CA GLU A 240 -15.04 -14.67 11.29
C GLU A 240 -15.96 -14.78 10.07
N THR A 241 -16.35 -15.99 9.74
CA THR A 241 -17.31 -16.25 8.68
C THR A 241 -18.56 -16.94 9.21
N SER A 242 -19.73 -16.57 8.70
CA SER A 242 -21.08 -16.93 9.15
C SER A 242 -21.42 -18.43 9.23
N THR A 243 -20.47 -19.32 9.05
CA THR A 243 -20.73 -20.77 8.93
C THR A 243 -19.97 -21.63 9.93
N ASN A 244 -19.62 -21.15 11.11
CA ASN A 244 -18.79 -21.86 12.11
C ASN A 244 -17.37 -22.21 11.59
N THR A 245 -16.89 -21.48 10.62
CA THR A 245 -15.59 -21.70 10.00
C THR A 245 -14.65 -20.53 10.25
N GLY A 246 -14.80 -19.86 11.38
CA GLY A 246 -13.89 -18.79 11.81
C GLY A 246 -12.45 -19.22 11.63
N LYS A 247 -11.66 -18.35 11.07
CA LYS A 247 -10.22 -18.51 10.92
C LYS A 247 -9.55 -17.30 11.52
N THR A 248 -8.52 -17.52 12.29
CA THR A 248 -7.65 -16.44 12.75
C THR A 248 -6.31 -16.58 12.03
N GLU A 249 -5.90 -15.54 11.34
CA GLU A 249 -4.60 -15.45 10.76
C GLU A 249 -3.69 -14.61 11.64
N THR A 250 -2.55 -15.16 12.03
CA THR A 250 -1.49 -14.45 12.73
C THR A 250 -0.25 -14.44 11.85
N GLY A 251 0.24 -13.25 11.53
CA GLY A 251 1.38 -13.11 10.65
C GLY A 251 2.43 -12.15 11.16
N TYR A 252 3.62 -12.30 10.60
CA TYR A 252 4.72 -11.36 10.76
C TYR A 252 5.56 -11.29 9.49
N TYR A 253 6.16 -10.12 9.28
CA TYR A 253 7.16 -9.90 8.26
C TYR A 253 8.34 -9.14 8.86
N LEU A 254 9.53 -9.63 8.62
CA LEU A 254 10.77 -8.99 9.03
C LEU A 254 11.57 -8.67 7.78
N SER A 255 11.98 -7.42 7.63
CA SER A 255 12.73 -6.98 6.46
C SER A 255 13.98 -6.20 6.85
N GLY A 256 14.91 -6.09 5.91
CA GLY A 256 16.07 -5.26 6.06
C GLY A 256 16.66 -4.86 4.72
N SER A 257 17.08 -3.60 4.61
CA SER A 257 17.75 -3.08 3.43
C SER A 257 19.06 -2.40 3.77
N TYR A 258 20.00 -2.45 2.81
CA TYR A 258 21.32 -1.85 2.96
C TYR A 258 21.77 -1.22 1.64
N PRO A 259 22.09 0.08 1.59
CA PRO A 259 22.68 0.73 0.42
C PRO A 259 24.15 0.29 0.27
N VAL A 260 24.43 -0.53 -0.73
CA VAL A 260 25.76 -1.03 -1.06
C VAL A 260 26.58 0.05 -1.76
N THR A 261 25.92 0.85 -2.57
CA THR A 261 26.46 2.05 -3.21
C THR A 261 25.43 3.18 -3.11
N GLU A 262 25.74 4.36 -3.61
CA GLU A 262 24.78 5.46 -3.71
C GLU A 262 23.57 5.12 -4.61
N GLN A 263 23.74 4.17 -5.51
CA GLN A 263 22.70 3.79 -6.49
C GLN A 263 22.10 2.41 -6.22
N LEU A 264 22.80 1.50 -5.55
CA LEU A 264 22.36 0.12 -5.35
C LEU A 264 22.03 -0.14 -3.89
N THR A 265 20.79 -0.53 -3.64
CA THR A 265 20.32 -1.05 -2.35
C THR A 265 19.97 -2.53 -2.51
N LEU A 266 20.47 -3.36 -1.59
CA LEU A 266 20.03 -4.74 -1.45
C LEU A 266 19.11 -4.85 -0.26
N ALA A 267 18.08 -5.71 -0.40
CA ALA A 267 17.13 -5.96 0.67
C ALA A 267 16.78 -7.44 0.75
N ALA A 268 16.28 -7.84 1.91
CA ALA A 268 15.76 -9.18 2.13
C ALA A 268 14.62 -9.12 3.13
N GLY A 269 13.70 -10.07 3.02
CA GLY A 269 12.57 -10.22 3.90
C GLY A 269 12.27 -11.68 4.21
N TYR A 270 11.58 -11.90 5.32
CA TYR A 270 11.07 -13.19 5.73
C TYR A 270 9.70 -13.00 6.36
N ASN A 271 8.71 -13.73 5.89
CA ASN A 271 7.41 -13.79 6.51
C ASN A 271 7.07 -15.17 7.05
N GLY A 272 6.23 -15.19 8.07
CA GLY A 272 5.56 -16.38 8.55
C GLY A 272 4.11 -16.04 8.84
N VAL A 273 3.20 -16.93 8.46
CA VAL A 273 1.76 -16.81 8.64
C VAL A 273 1.22 -18.12 9.16
N THR A 274 0.51 -18.06 10.28
CA THR A 274 -0.25 -19.20 10.84
C THR A 274 -1.73 -18.89 10.67
N THR A 275 -2.47 -19.81 10.06
CA THR A 275 -3.92 -19.74 9.96
C THR A 275 -4.52 -20.82 10.85
N ASP A 276 -5.08 -20.42 11.97
CA ASP A 276 -5.80 -21.29 12.91
C ASP A 276 -7.25 -21.50 12.41
N SER A 277 -7.70 -22.74 12.41
CA SER A 277 -9.09 -23.07 12.06
C SER A 277 -9.88 -23.38 13.33
N GLN A 278 -10.98 -22.67 13.55
CA GLN A 278 -11.91 -22.98 14.65
C GLN A 278 -12.78 -24.20 14.37
N VAL A 279 -12.67 -24.80 13.19
CA VAL A 279 -13.41 -26.03 12.84
C VAL A 279 -12.74 -27.26 13.47
N ALA A 280 -13.49 -27.95 14.32
CA ALA A 280 -12.99 -29.15 14.97
C ALA A 280 -12.52 -30.22 13.96
N GLY A 281 -11.25 -30.57 14.06
CA GLY A 281 -10.63 -31.59 13.20
C GLY A 281 -9.95 -31.03 11.94
N THR A 282 -9.96 -29.73 11.72
CA THR A 282 -9.14 -29.05 10.72
C THR A 282 -7.80 -28.69 11.36
N ALA A 283 -6.70 -29.02 10.70
CA ALA A 283 -5.38 -28.64 11.16
C ALA A 283 -5.10 -27.17 10.84
N ASP A 284 -4.29 -26.54 11.68
CA ASP A 284 -3.73 -25.25 11.43
C ASP A 284 -2.78 -25.30 10.22
N VAL A 285 -2.65 -24.20 9.54
CA VAL A 285 -1.78 -24.06 8.35
C VAL A 285 -0.70 -23.03 8.66
N ASP A 286 0.56 -23.51 8.63
CA ASP A 286 1.73 -22.65 8.76
C ASP A 286 2.37 -22.43 7.39
N MET A 287 2.54 -21.18 7.00
CA MET A 287 3.25 -20.83 5.77
C MET A 287 4.45 -19.94 6.10
N SER A 288 5.50 -20.07 5.31
CA SER A 288 6.62 -19.14 5.40
C SER A 288 7.28 -18.90 4.05
N ARG A 289 7.82 -17.69 3.86
CA ARG A 289 8.44 -17.24 2.63
C ARG A 289 9.67 -16.39 2.93
N VAL A 290 10.59 -16.39 1.98
CA VAL A 290 11.75 -15.50 1.99
C VAL A 290 11.81 -14.74 0.68
N ASN A 291 12.15 -13.46 0.73
CA ASN A 291 12.45 -12.70 -0.48
C ASN A 291 13.78 -11.96 -0.41
N ILE A 292 14.34 -11.72 -1.58
CA ILE A 292 15.57 -10.93 -1.76
C ILE A 292 15.37 -9.95 -2.92
N ALA A 293 15.76 -8.71 -2.69
CA ALA A 293 15.59 -7.65 -3.67
C ALA A 293 16.88 -6.89 -3.95
N ALA A 294 17.01 -6.39 -5.18
CA ALA A 294 18.02 -5.43 -5.59
C ALA A 294 17.31 -4.24 -6.24
N MET A 295 17.47 -3.06 -5.66
CA MET A 295 16.90 -1.81 -6.12
C MET A 295 18.01 -0.90 -6.64
N TYR A 296 17.86 -0.34 -7.82
CA TYR A 296 18.87 0.50 -8.46
C TYR A 296 18.28 1.81 -8.95
N THR A 297 18.76 2.91 -8.39
CA THR A 297 18.42 4.27 -8.82
C THR A 297 19.43 4.75 -9.85
N LEU A 298 19.03 4.77 -11.11
CA LEU A 298 19.89 5.20 -12.21
C LEU A 298 20.17 6.72 -12.17
N ASN A 299 19.11 7.50 -11.88
CA ASN A 299 19.15 8.94 -11.67
C ASN A 299 17.86 9.38 -10.95
N ASP A 300 17.69 10.69 -10.71
CA ASP A 300 16.56 11.28 -9.99
C ASP A 300 15.16 10.96 -10.55
N ARG A 301 15.08 10.30 -11.70
CA ARG A 301 13.82 10.01 -12.41
C ARG A 301 13.68 8.55 -12.83
N VAL A 302 14.71 7.75 -12.69
CA VAL A 302 14.69 6.35 -13.15
C VAL A 302 15.12 5.43 -12.04
N ASP A 303 14.19 4.62 -11.61
CA ASP A 303 14.39 3.54 -10.66
C ASP A 303 14.06 2.19 -11.32
N MET A 304 14.78 1.17 -10.92
CA MET A 304 14.53 -0.20 -11.36
C MET A 304 14.85 -1.19 -10.24
N GLY A 305 14.22 -2.34 -10.28
CA GLY A 305 14.47 -3.37 -9.30
C GLY A 305 14.11 -4.75 -9.77
N ILE A 306 14.59 -5.69 -9.01
CA ILE A 306 14.21 -7.09 -9.08
C ILE A 306 13.98 -7.59 -7.66
N ASP A 307 12.93 -8.35 -7.46
CA ASP A 307 12.62 -9.04 -6.21
C ASP A 307 12.30 -10.51 -6.51
N ILE A 308 12.80 -11.40 -5.69
CA ILE A 308 12.62 -12.84 -5.82
C ILE A 308 12.05 -13.36 -4.52
N LEU A 309 10.85 -13.92 -4.59
CA LEU A 309 10.15 -14.58 -3.49
C LEU A 309 10.24 -16.08 -3.65
N GLN A 310 10.55 -16.79 -2.57
CA GLN A 310 10.59 -18.25 -2.51
C GLN A 310 9.73 -18.74 -1.34
N ASP A 311 8.82 -19.66 -1.62
CA ASP A 311 8.15 -20.43 -0.57
C ASP A 311 9.18 -21.30 0.16
N VAL A 312 9.17 -21.23 1.50
CA VAL A 312 9.97 -22.09 2.38
C VAL A 312 9.10 -23.22 2.94
N ASP A 313 7.86 -22.87 3.28
CA ASP A 313 6.80 -23.79 3.68
C ASP A 313 5.47 -23.29 3.09
N THR A 314 4.77 -24.14 2.38
CA THR A 314 3.45 -23.82 1.79
C THR A 314 2.29 -24.08 2.74
N GLY A 315 2.56 -24.73 3.90
CA GLY A 315 1.53 -25.20 4.83
C GLY A 315 0.70 -26.38 4.31
N ASP A 316 0.96 -26.82 3.08
CA ASP A 316 0.24 -27.94 2.43
C ASP A 316 1.26 -28.87 1.77
N SER A 317 1.46 -30.04 2.36
CA SER A 317 2.41 -31.04 1.87
C SER A 317 2.08 -31.61 0.47
N ALA A 318 0.93 -31.27 -0.09
CA ALA A 318 0.53 -31.63 -1.45
C ALA A 318 0.90 -30.56 -2.48
N LYS A 319 1.37 -29.39 -2.04
CA LYS A 319 1.82 -28.28 -2.90
C LYS A 319 3.34 -28.23 -2.93
N ASP A 320 3.89 -28.05 -4.12
CA ASP A 320 5.31 -27.77 -4.31
C ASP A 320 5.60 -26.30 -3.91
N GLU A 321 6.82 -26.06 -3.43
CA GLU A 321 7.34 -24.73 -3.16
C GLU A 321 7.57 -23.98 -4.48
N GLU A 322 7.10 -22.74 -4.54
CA GLU A 322 7.14 -21.92 -5.75
C GLU A 322 8.12 -20.76 -5.60
N THR A 323 8.66 -20.31 -6.73
CA THR A 323 9.48 -19.12 -6.83
C THR A 323 8.78 -18.11 -7.72
N TYR A 324 8.67 -16.89 -7.22
CA TYR A 324 8.15 -15.75 -7.96
C TYR A 324 9.26 -14.74 -8.18
N VAL A 325 9.32 -14.17 -9.35
CA VAL A 325 10.27 -13.12 -9.68
C VAL A 325 9.50 -11.92 -10.19
N PHE A 326 9.70 -10.76 -9.58
CA PHE A 326 9.23 -9.48 -10.08
C PHE A 326 10.42 -8.66 -10.57
N ALA A 327 10.27 -7.98 -11.69
CA ALA A 327 11.24 -7.00 -12.16
C ALA A 327 10.51 -5.84 -12.84
N ALA A 328 10.91 -4.62 -12.52
CA ALA A 328 10.33 -3.42 -13.11
C ALA A 328 11.34 -2.28 -13.21
N MET A 329 11.04 -1.33 -14.11
CA MET A 329 11.71 -0.06 -14.25
C MET A 329 10.65 1.04 -14.38
N PHE A 330 10.83 2.12 -13.63
CA PHE A 330 9.94 3.27 -13.64
C PHE A 330 10.70 4.54 -14.02
N TYR A 331 10.08 5.34 -14.87
CA TYR A 331 10.51 6.70 -15.18
C TYR A 331 9.49 7.69 -14.64
N SER A 332 9.91 8.57 -13.73
CA SER A 332 9.05 9.60 -13.13
C SER A 332 9.24 10.97 -13.79
N PHE A 333 8.16 11.75 -13.96
CA PHE A 333 8.15 13.07 -14.60
C PHE A 333 7.29 14.10 -13.86
#